data_0b0e34e81558723d973d9d09de6441f1
#
_entry.id   0b0e34e81558723d973d9d09de6441f1
#
_cell.length_a   1.000
_cell.length_b   1.000
_cell.length_c   1.000
_cell.angle_alpha   90.00
_cell.angle_beta   90.00
_cell.angle_gamma   90.00
#
_symmetry.space_group_name_H-M   'P 1'
#
loop_
_entity.id
_entity.type
_entity.pdbx_description
1 polymer ?
#
loop_
_entity_poly.entity_id
_entity_poly.type
_entity_poly.pdbx_seq_one_letter_code
_entity_poly.pdbx_strand_id
1 'polypeptide(L)'
;MSVGKKMLWGGLGWALGGPIGAIIGYSLAGIAGQAGGTYGGVYQSRGYPQTQPGDFIVSMLVLFAFVMKADKQMLKSELDYVKQFLGKQFNRNQAQDFMTLFKDIVKQDYPLKDVCRQIVRSMDHPSRLELVHVLFGLSKADGHVHADEVKVIHTIARYLNINENDFESIRAMFFKDTLSDYTILEVD
;
A
#
# COMPACT_ATOMS: atom_id res chain seq x y z
N MET A 1 12.29 24.50 -2.98
CA MET A 1 12.62 23.80 -4.26
C MET A 1 11.52 24.07 -5.26
N SER A 2 11.83 24.47 -6.50
CA SER A 2 10.82 24.85 -7.47
C SER A 2 10.04 23.62 -7.96
N VAL A 3 8.73 23.82 -8.22
CA VAL A 3 7.78 22.81 -8.73
C VAL A 3 8.31 22.11 -9.99
N GLY A 4 9.07 22.83 -10.82
CA GLY A 4 9.68 22.29 -12.04
C GLY A 4 10.69 21.16 -11.81
N LYS A 5 11.48 21.19 -10.73
CA LYS A 5 12.40 20.09 -10.39
C LYS A 5 11.64 18.81 -9.97
N LYS A 6 10.55 18.95 -9.22
CA LYS A 6 9.72 17.81 -8.81
C LYS A 6 9.01 17.16 -10.00
N MET A 7 8.52 17.94 -10.95
CA MET A 7 7.93 17.43 -12.20
C MET A 7 8.94 16.70 -13.08
N LEU A 8 10.18 17.21 -13.19
CA LEU A 8 11.23 16.57 -13.97
C LEU A 8 11.60 15.19 -13.39
N TRP A 9 11.76 15.09 -12.08
CA TRP A 9 12.10 13.83 -11.40
C TRP A 9 10.92 12.84 -11.38
N GLY A 10 9.70 13.33 -11.24
CA GLY A 10 8.49 12.49 -11.36
C GLY A 10 8.32 11.95 -12.78
N GLY A 11 8.59 12.77 -13.81
CA GLY A 11 8.56 12.35 -15.22
C GLY A 11 9.64 11.32 -15.56
N LEU A 12 10.86 11.50 -15.05
CA LEU A 12 11.96 10.54 -15.23
C LEU A 12 11.66 9.22 -14.50
N GLY A 13 11.12 9.30 -13.28
CA GLY A 13 10.70 8.13 -12.52
C GLY A 13 9.60 7.34 -13.22
N TRP A 14 8.64 8.03 -13.86
CA TRP A 14 7.60 7.40 -14.67
C TRP A 14 8.18 6.64 -15.88
N ALA A 15 9.11 7.27 -16.60
CA ALA A 15 9.71 6.68 -17.81
C ALA A 15 10.55 5.43 -17.50
N LEU A 16 11.19 5.36 -16.33
CA LEU A 16 12.09 4.27 -15.93
C LEU A 16 11.43 3.24 -15.03
N GLY A 17 10.45 3.63 -14.22
CA GLY A 17 9.89 2.79 -13.17
C GLY A 17 8.35 2.80 -13.10
N GLY A 18 7.65 3.29 -14.11
CA GLY A 18 6.18 3.34 -14.14
C GLY A 18 5.57 4.22 -13.03
N PRO A 19 4.28 4.02 -12.66
CA PRO A 19 3.60 4.81 -11.64
C PRO A 19 4.31 4.82 -10.29
N ILE A 20 4.79 3.67 -9.81
CA ILE A 20 5.51 3.57 -8.52
C ILE A 20 6.87 4.28 -8.62
N GLY A 21 7.58 4.15 -9.73
CA GLY A 21 8.83 4.88 -9.97
C GLY A 21 8.65 6.40 -10.01
N ALA A 22 7.52 6.88 -10.54
CA ALA A 22 7.17 8.31 -10.50
C ALA A 22 6.96 8.81 -9.06
N ILE A 23 6.31 8.01 -8.20
CA ILE A 23 6.09 8.32 -6.80
C ILE A 23 7.42 8.45 -6.06
N ILE A 24 8.28 7.45 -6.22
CA ILE A 24 9.62 7.44 -5.62
C ILE A 24 10.45 8.63 -6.12
N GLY A 25 10.45 8.88 -7.44
CA GLY A 25 11.20 9.99 -8.05
C GLY A 25 10.72 11.35 -7.56
N TYR A 26 9.41 11.56 -7.46
CA TYR A 26 8.83 12.82 -6.95
C TYR A 26 9.18 13.06 -5.47
N SER A 27 9.13 12.02 -4.65
CA SER A 27 9.42 12.09 -3.21
C SER A 27 10.90 12.27 -2.93
N LEU A 28 11.78 11.56 -3.68
CA LEU A 28 13.23 11.75 -3.60
C LEU A 28 13.67 13.16 -3.98
N ALA A 29 12.99 13.84 -4.92
CA ALA A 29 13.26 15.24 -5.23
C ALA A 29 13.01 16.18 -4.04
N GLY A 30 12.19 15.77 -3.06
CA GLY A 30 11.94 16.48 -1.80
C GLY A 30 13.00 16.20 -0.72
N ILE A 31 13.56 14.99 -0.72
CA ILE A 31 14.48 14.47 0.31
C ILE A 31 15.95 14.64 -0.10
N ALA A 32 16.27 14.72 -1.39
CA ALA A 32 17.62 14.81 -1.95
C ALA A 32 18.43 16.08 -1.53
N GLY A 33 17.90 16.86 -0.59
CA GLY A 33 18.63 17.94 0.10
C GLY A 33 19.41 17.48 1.33
N GLN A 34 19.21 16.25 1.88
CA GLN A 34 19.77 15.92 3.19
C GLN A 34 20.25 14.47 3.42
N ALA A 35 20.07 13.54 2.49
CA ALA A 35 20.59 12.19 2.70
C ALA A 35 20.98 11.52 1.37
N GLY A 36 22.26 11.32 1.16
CA GLY A 36 22.81 10.38 0.19
C GLY A 36 22.52 8.94 0.63
N GLY A 37 21.27 8.52 0.59
CA GLY A 37 20.81 7.18 0.89
C GLY A 37 20.40 6.49 -0.41
N THR A 38 21.12 5.46 -0.77
CA THR A 38 21.01 4.62 -1.95
C THR A 38 19.68 3.86 -1.97
N TYR A 39 18.59 4.46 -2.42
CA TYR A 39 17.38 3.75 -2.87
C TYR A 39 17.40 3.54 -4.40
N GLY A 40 18.56 3.72 -5.01
CA GLY A 40 18.81 3.50 -6.44
C GLY A 40 19.40 2.11 -6.69
N GLY A 41 18.73 1.06 -6.27
CA GLY A 41 19.09 -0.33 -6.53
C GLY A 41 18.27 -0.90 -7.69
N VAL A 42 18.62 -0.50 -8.90
CA VAL A 42 18.71 -1.30 -10.13
C VAL A 42 17.61 -2.35 -10.37
N TYR A 43 16.67 -1.99 -11.23
CA TYR A 43 15.89 -2.94 -12.02
C TYR A 43 16.80 -3.64 -13.04
N GLN A 44 17.49 -4.69 -12.66
CA GLN A 44 18.08 -5.66 -13.58
C GLN A 44 18.14 -7.02 -12.91
N SER A 45 17.06 -7.79 -13.09
CA SER A 45 17.14 -9.23 -12.91
C SER A 45 16.18 -9.90 -13.89
N ARG A 46 16.73 -10.51 -14.93
CA ARG A 46 16.03 -11.47 -15.78
C ARG A 46 15.88 -12.77 -14.99
N GLY A 47 14.76 -12.91 -14.30
CA GLY A 47 14.35 -14.06 -13.52
C GLY A 47 12.92 -13.90 -13.06
N TYR A 48 12.28 -14.91 -12.50
CA TYR A 48 10.96 -14.79 -11.88
C TYR A 48 10.93 -13.58 -10.94
N PRO A 49 9.84 -12.81 -10.92
CA PRO A 49 9.74 -11.62 -10.08
C PRO A 49 9.97 -12.00 -8.60
N GLN A 50 11.10 -11.57 -8.07
CA GLN A 50 11.36 -11.65 -6.63
C GLN A 50 11.01 -10.31 -6.01
N THR A 51 10.13 -10.35 -5.02
CA THR A 51 9.70 -9.15 -4.31
C THR A 51 10.88 -8.50 -3.59
N GLN A 52 11.19 -7.26 -3.95
CA GLN A 52 12.15 -6.46 -3.20
C GLN A 52 11.43 -5.81 -2.00
N PRO A 53 12.02 -5.78 -0.80
CA PRO A 53 11.36 -5.19 0.38
C PRO A 53 10.90 -3.75 0.17
N GLY A 54 11.67 -2.95 -0.56
CA GLY A 54 11.32 -1.57 -0.88
C GLY A 54 10.09 -1.46 -1.79
N ASP A 55 9.98 -2.34 -2.79
CA ASP A 55 8.83 -2.37 -3.69
C ASP A 55 7.55 -2.75 -2.95
N PHE A 56 7.63 -3.71 -2.01
CA PHE A 56 6.50 -4.12 -1.19
C PHE A 56 5.95 -2.95 -0.37
N ILE A 57 6.82 -2.24 0.35
CA ILE A 57 6.41 -1.14 1.23
C ILE A 57 5.79 0.02 0.44
N VAL A 58 6.42 0.43 -0.66
CA VAL A 58 5.88 1.53 -1.48
C VAL A 58 4.54 1.12 -2.10
N SER A 59 4.43 -0.09 -2.62
CA SER A 59 3.18 -0.63 -3.17
C SER A 59 2.07 -0.66 -2.13
N MET A 60 2.37 -1.13 -0.93
CA MET A 60 1.44 -1.15 0.20
C MET A 60 0.95 0.26 0.55
N LEU A 61 1.86 1.24 0.67
CA LEU A 61 1.47 2.63 0.98
C LEU A 61 0.57 3.23 -0.11
N VAL A 62 0.84 2.94 -1.38
CA VAL A 62 -0.03 3.38 -2.48
C VAL A 62 -1.41 2.75 -2.37
N LEU A 63 -1.48 1.44 -2.13
CA LEU A 63 -2.76 0.73 -1.99
C LEU A 63 -3.53 1.16 -0.74
N PHE A 64 -2.86 1.45 0.38
CA PHE A 64 -3.47 2.07 1.56
C PHE A 64 -4.16 3.39 1.21
N ALA A 65 -3.51 4.25 0.43
CA ALA A 65 -4.11 5.51 0.01
C ALA A 65 -5.38 5.32 -0.84
N PHE A 66 -5.47 4.25 -1.65
CA PHE A 66 -6.69 3.93 -2.39
C PHE A 66 -7.82 3.48 -1.47
N VAL A 67 -7.54 2.62 -0.51
CA VAL A 67 -8.57 2.14 0.44
C VAL A 67 -9.06 3.29 1.31
N MET A 68 -8.17 4.08 1.90
CA MET A 68 -8.52 5.25 2.73
C MET A 68 -9.29 6.35 2.00
N LYS A 69 -9.22 6.39 0.66
CA LYS A 69 -10.00 7.35 -0.14
C LYS A 69 -11.36 6.79 -0.56
N ALA A 70 -11.67 5.52 -0.28
CA ALA A 70 -12.86 4.85 -0.78
C ALA A 70 -14.17 5.51 -0.28
N ASP A 71 -14.22 5.85 0.99
CA ASP A 71 -15.37 6.47 1.66
C ASP A 71 -15.30 8.01 1.74
N LYS A 72 -14.23 8.61 1.18
CA LYS A 72 -13.92 10.05 1.23
C LYS A 72 -13.68 10.60 2.65
N GLN A 73 -13.54 9.73 3.63
CA GLN A 73 -13.22 10.08 5.01
C GLN A 73 -11.93 9.38 5.42
N MET A 74 -10.89 10.19 5.64
CA MET A 74 -9.61 9.66 6.13
C MET A 74 -9.67 9.62 7.65
N LEU A 75 -9.83 8.42 8.22
CA LEU A 75 -9.95 8.25 9.65
C LEU A 75 -8.59 8.34 10.34
N LYS A 76 -8.61 8.86 11.57
CA LYS A 76 -7.40 8.92 12.41
C LYS A 76 -6.88 7.50 12.74
N SER A 77 -7.80 6.55 12.97
CA SER A 77 -7.51 5.13 13.23
C SER A 77 -6.69 4.47 12.13
N GLU A 78 -7.02 4.72 10.86
CA GLU A 78 -6.27 4.23 9.70
C GLU A 78 -4.86 4.83 9.64
N LEU A 79 -4.72 6.14 9.87
CA LEU A 79 -3.40 6.78 9.95
C LEU A 79 -2.57 6.22 11.11
N ASP A 80 -3.17 5.96 12.24
CA ASP A 80 -2.50 5.37 13.40
C ASP A 80 -2.13 3.91 13.13
N TYR A 81 -2.96 3.15 12.38
CA TYR A 81 -2.61 1.81 11.90
C TYR A 81 -1.36 1.84 11.01
N VAL A 82 -1.31 2.73 10.01
CA VAL A 82 -0.13 2.87 9.14
C VAL A 82 1.12 3.22 9.95
N LYS A 83 1.02 4.15 10.90
CA LYS A 83 2.14 4.50 11.79
C LYS A 83 2.62 3.32 12.63
N GLN A 84 1.68 2.56 13.23
CA GLN A 84 2.01 1.40 14.03
C GLN A 84 2.64 0.29 13.19
N PHE A 85 2.09 0.03 11.99
CA PHE A 85 2.63 -0.93 11.06
C PHE A 85 4.09 -0.59 10.70
N LEU A 86 4.34 0.64 10.26
CA LEU A 86 5.69 1.10 9.92
C LEU A 86 6.64 1.08 11.13
N GLY A 87 6.15 1.47 12.30
CA GLY A 87 6.96 1.47 13.54
C GLY A 87 7.33 0.08 14.03
N LYS A 88 6.56 -0.97 13.68
CA LYS A 88 6.90 -2.36 13.99
C LYS A 88 7.92 -2.97 13.03
N GLN A 89 7.93 -2.51 11.78
CA GLN A 89 8.74 -3.09 10.71
C GLN A 89 10.07 -2.35 10.51
N PHE A 90 10.14 -1.07 10.87
CA PHE A 90 11.27 -0.20 10.58
C PHE A 90 11.75 0.55 11.81
N ASN A 91 13.01 1.00 11.77
CA ASN A 91 13.52 1.91 12.78
C ASN A 91 12.80 3.29 12.68
N ARG A 92 12.93 4.10 13.73
CA ARG A 92 12.20 5.37 13.86
C ARG A 92 12.41 6.32 12.68
N ASN A 93 13.62 6.42 12.15
CA ASN A 93 13.94 7.34 11.04
C ASN A 93 13.29 6.86 9.74
N GLN A 94 13.44 5.57 9.43
CA GLN A 94 12.82 4.96 8.25
C GLN A 94 11.28 5.05 8.31
N ALA A 95 10.66 4.77 9.46
CA ALA A 95 9.23 4.89 9.63
C ALA A 95 8.76 6.34 9.40
N GLN A 96 9.52 7.33 9.85
CA GLN A 96 9.23 8.74 9.62
C GLN A 96 9.35 9.13 8.15
N ASP A 97 10.34 8.63 7.45
CA ASP A 97 10.53 8.85 6.01
C ASP A 97 9.37 8.24 5.21
N PHE A 98 8.96 7.00 5.51
CA PHE A 98 7.80 6.36 4.89
C PHE A 98 6.49 7.08 5.21
N MET A 99 6.31 7.61 6.41
CA MET A 99 5.13 8.44 6.74
C MET A 99 5.11 9.75 5.96
N THR A 100 6.27 10.35 5.70
CA THR A 100 6.37 11.54 4.85
C THR A 100 6.02 11.21 3.40
N LEU A 101 6.56 10.12 2.87
CA LEU A 101 6.21 9.58 1.56
C LEU A 101 4.70 9.30 1.46
N PHE A 102 4.10 8.65 2.45
CA PHE A 102 2.69 8.33 2.49
C PHE A 102 1.80 9.59 2.41
N LYS A 103 2.15 10.65 3.16
CA LYS A 103 1.44 11.93 3.08
C LYS A 103 1.47 12.55 1.69
N ASP A 104 2.55 12.37 0.94
CA ASP A 104 2.64 12.86 -0.43
C ASP A 104 1.87 11.97 -1.41
N ILE A 105 1.84 10.65 -1.18
CA ILE A 105 1.04 9.70 -1.96
C ILE A 105 -0.45 10.02 -1.82
N VAL A 106 -0.94 10.24 -0.62
CA VAL A 106 -2.37 10.51 -0.35
C VAL A 106 -2.87 11.78 -1.05
N LYS A 107 -2.01 12.79 -1.26
CA LYS A 107 -2.38 14.04 -1.94
C LYS A 107 -2.56 13.92 -3.45
N GLN A 108 -2.18 12.81 -4.03
CA GLN A 108 -2.17 12.61 -5.47
C GLN A 108 -3.11 11.49 -5.88
N ASP A 109 -3.56 11.51 -7.13
CA ASP A 109 -4.33 10.44 -7.71
C ASP A 109 -3.47 9.66 -8.70
N TYR A 110 -3.52 8.35 -8.59
CA TYR A 110 -2.78 7.42 -9.44
C TYR A 110 -3.74 6.49 -10.16
N PRO A 111 -3.42 6.02 -11.37
CA PRO A 111 -4.24 5.03 -12.06
C PRO A 111 -4.08 3.64 -11.39
N LEU A 112 -5.04 3.24 -10.57
CA LEU A 112 -5.01 2.00 -9.78
C LEU A 112 -4.63 0.78 -10.62
N LYS A 113 -5.22 0.65 -11.83
CA LYS A 113 -4.94 -0.48 -12.72
C LYS A 113 -3.46 -0.58 -13.12
N ASP A 114 -2.81 0.56 -13.38
CA ASP A 114 -1.41 0.58 -13.79
C ASP A 114 -0.47 0.33 -12.62
N VAL A 115 -0.82 0.83 -11.43
CA VAL A 115 -0.12 0.50 -10.17
C VAL A 115 -0.20 -1.01 -9.91
N CYS A 116 -1.38 -1.60 -9.94
CA CYS A 116 -1.54 -3.04 -9.73
C CYS A 116 -0.83 -3.88 -10.80
N ARG A 117 -0.85 -3.46 -12.07
CA ARG A 117 -0.10 -4.11 -13.14
C ARG A 117 1.41 -4.09 -12.88
N GLN A 118 1.94 -3.00 -12.35
CA GLN A 118 3.34 -2.90 -11.98
C GLN A 118 3.66 -3.84 -10.81
N ILE A 119 2.82 -3.89 -9.78
CA ILE A 119 2.94 -4.81 -8.63
C ILE A 119 2.98 -6.28 -9.11
N VAL A 120 2.07 -6.68 -10.00
CA VAL A 120 2.05 -8.05 -10.56
C VAL A 120 3.35 -8.41 -11.26
N ARG A 121 4.03 -7.45 -11.90
CA ARG A 121 5.31 -7.69 -12.59
C ARG A 121 6.51 -7.79 -11.65
N SER A 122 6.45 -7.16 -10.49
CA SER A 122 7.55 -7.05 -9.53
C SER A 122 7.41 -7.92 -8.29
N MET A 123 6.21 -8.50 -8.05
CA MET A 123 5.92 -9.28 -6.85
C MET A 123 5.41 -10.68 -7.18
N ASP A 124 5.84 -11.64 -6.38
CA ASP A 124 5.31 -13.00 -6.39
C ASP A 124 3.87 -13.07 -5.84
N HIS A 125 3.21 -14.21 -6.05
CA HIS A 125 1.82 -14.38 -5.63
C HIS A 125 1.64 -14.32 -4.10
N PRO A 126 2.48 -14.96 -3.26
CA PRO A 126 2.38 -14.83 -1.80
C PRO A 126 2.47 -13.40 -1.29
N SER A 127 3.40 -12.61 -1.82
CA SER A 127 3.52 -11.19 -1.45
C SER A 127 2.29 -10.36 -1.84
N ARG A 128 1.63 -10.69 -2.94
CA ARG A 128 0.37 -10.02 -3.35
C ARG A 128 -0.81 -10.42 -2.46
N LEU A 129 -0.86 -11.67 -1.98
CA LEU A 129 -1.84 -12.10 -0.96
C LEU A 129 -1.63 -11.34 0.36
N GLU A 130 -0.37 -11.18 0.77
CA GLU A 130 -0.03 -10.40 1.97
C GLU A 130 -0.45 -8.93 1.84
N LEU A 131 -0.28 -8.31 0.67
CA LEU A 131 -0.81 -6.95 0.43
C LEU A 131 -2.31 -6.89 0.71
N VAL A 132 -3.11 -7.82 0.17
CA VAL A 132 -4.56 -7.83 0.39
C VAL A 132 -4.91 -8.08 1.86
N HIS A 133 -4.19 -8.96 2.53
CA HIS A 133 -4.36 -9.20 3.98
C HIS A 133 -4.13 -7.92 4.79
N VAL A 134 -3.05 -7.20 4.52
CA VAL A 134 -2.73 -5.94 5.22
C VAL A 134 -3.74 -4.84 4.90
N LEU A 135 -4.33 -4.80 3.68
CA LEU A 135 -5.41 -3.87 3.33
C LEU A 135 -6.67 -4.11 4.17
N PHE A 136 -7.06 -5.35 4.41
CA PHE A 136 -8.16 -5.67 5.34
C PHE A 136 -7.81 -5.29 6.78
N GLY A 137 -6.56 -5.45 7.21
CA GLY A 137 -6.09 -4.99 8.51
C GLY A 137 -6.22 -3.47 8.67
N LEU A 138 -5.92 -2.70 7.63
CA LEU A 138 -6.15 -1.25 7.61
C LEU A 138 -7.64 -0.93 7.73
N SER A 139 -8.47 -1.56 6.91
CA SER A 139 -9.92 -1.34 6.89
C SER A 139 -10.59 -1.69 8.23
N LYS A 140 -10.03 -2.61 9.01
CA LYS A 140 -10.52 -2.97 10.36
C LYS A 140 -9.94 -2.10 11.49
N ALA A 141 -9.15 -1.09 11.18
CA ALA A 141 -8.41 -0.32 12.19
C ALA A 141 -9.31 0.44 13.17
N ASP A 142 -10.52 0.78 12.79
CA ASP A 142 -11.54 1.41 13.65
C ASP A 142 -12.52 0.40 14.27
N GLY A 143 -12.32 -0.91 14.00
CA GLY A 143 -13.17 -2.01 14.46
C GLY A 143 -14.26 -2.39 13.47
N HIS A 144 -14.46 -1.64 12.40
CA HIS A 144 -15.50 -1.87 11.39
C HIS A 144 -14.87 -1.91 10.00
N VAL A 145 -15.35 -2.79 9.14
CA VAL A 145 -14.93 -2.84 7.74
C VAL A 145 -16.05 -2.26 6.89
N HIS A 146 -15.82 -1.11 6.28
CA HIS A 146 -16.82 -0.43 5.47
C HIS A 146 -17.02 -1.12 4.10
N ALA A 147 -18.27 -1.17 3.64
CA ALA A 147 -18.62 -1.85 2.39
C ALA A 147 -17.91 -1.26 1.16
N ASP A 148 -17.64 0.04 1.15
CA ASP A 148 -16.96 0.70 0.03
C ASP A 148 -15.46 0.39 0.02
N GLU A 149 -14.84 0.23 1.18
CA GLU A 149 -13.45 -0.25 1.29
C GLU A 149 -13.32 -1.70 0.79
N VAL A 150 -14.25 -2.59 1.19
CA VAL A 150 -14.28 -3.98 0.69
C VAL A 150 -14.37 -4.01 -0.83
N LYS A 151 -15.19 -3.17 -1.46
CA LYS A 151 -15.29 -3.06 -2.93
C LYS A 151 -13.96 -2.63 -3.56
N VAL A 152 -13.28 -1.67 -2.93
CA VAL A 152 -11.97 -1.21 -3.40
C VAL A 152 -10.92 -2.31 -3.23
N ILE A 153 -10.87 -2.98 -2.07
CA ILE A 153 -9.95 -4.09 -1.81
C ILE A 153 -10.21 -5.26 -2.79
N HIS A 154 -11.47 -5.58 -3.07
CA HIS A 154 -11.82 -6.60 -4.07
C HIS A 154 -11.34 -6.20 -5.48
N THR A 155 -11.52 -4.94 -5.86
CA THR A 155 -11.03 -4.43 -7.14
C THR A 155 -9.50 -4.51 -7.24
N ILE A 156 -8.79 -4.16 -6.15
CA ILE A 156 -7.34 -4.31 -6.03
C ILE A 156 -6.94 -5.78 -6.20
N ALA A 157 -7.59 -6.71 -5.48
CA ALA A 157 -7.29 -8.14 -5.54
C ALA A 157 -7.42 -8.69 -6.97
N ARG A 158 -8.48 -8.31 -7.69
CA ARG A 158 -8.67 -8.69 -9.10
C ARG A 158 -7.55 -8.15 -10.00
N TYR A 159 -7.13 -6.89 -9.82
CA TYR A 159 -6.03 -6.31 -10.59
C TYR A 159 -4.67 -6.90 -10.21
N LEU A 160 -4.53 -7.43 -9.00
CA LEU A 160 -3.35 -8.18 -8.53
C LEU A 160 -3.34 -9.64 -8.97
N ASN A 161 -4.30 -10.08 -9.80
CA ASN A 161 -4.47 -11.47 -10.24
C ASN A 161 -4.61 -12.45 -9.05
N ILE A 162 -5.37 -12.06 -8.04
CA ILE A 162 -5.78 -12.91 -6.93
C ILE A 162 -7.14 -13.50 -7.31
N ASN A 163 -7.29 -14.81 -7.17
CA ASN A 163 -8.54 -15.49 -7.46
C ASN A 163 -9.56 -15.28 -6.34
N GLU A 164 -10.83 -15.54 -6.62
CA GLU A 164 -11.93 -15.29 -5.70
C GLU A 164 -11.84 -16.14 -4.42
N ASN A 165 -11.37 -17.38 -4.52
CA ASN A 165 -11.25 -18.27 -3.36
C ASN A 165 -10.20 -17.75 -2.36
N ASP A 166 -9.06 -17.28 -2.86
CA ASP A 166 -8.01 -16.67 -2.03
C ASP A 166 -8.51 -15.38 -1.39
N PHE A 167 -9.21 -14.53 -2.18
CA PHE A 167 -9.79 -13.29 -1.68
C PHE A 167 -10.81 -13.55 -0.54
N GLU A 168 -11.77 -14.45 -0.76
CA GLU A 168 -12.77 -14.78 0.25
C GLU A 168 -12.15 -15.46 1.48
N SER A 169 -11.09 -16.23 1.30
CA SER A 169 -10.34 -16.83 2.42
C SER A 169 -9.70 -15.76 3.31
N ILE A 170 -9.06 -14.76 2.69
CA ILE A 170 -8.48 -13.63 3.43
C ILE A 170 -9.59 -12.81 4.09
N ARG A 171 -10.64 -12.47 3.33
CA ARG A 171 -11.78 -11.72 3.85
C ARG A 171 -12.40 -12.38 5.08
N ALA A 172 -12.60 -13.70 5.04
CA ALA A 172 -13.18 -14.45 6.15
C ALA A 172 -12.38 -14.34 7.45
N MET A 173 -11.05 -14.11 7.39
CA MET A 173 -10.24 -13.92 8.59
C MET A 173 -10.62 -12.67 9.37
N PHE A 174 -11.13 -11.63 8.70
CA PHE A 174 -11.49 -10.35 9.31
C PHE A 174 -12.95 -10.24 9.70
N PHE A 175 -13.82 -11.14 9.20
CA PHE A 175 -15.26 -11.13 9.48
C PHE A 175 -15.70 -12.23 10.47
N LYS A 176 -14.88 -13.25 10.75
CA LYS A 176 -15.23 -14.33 11.68
C LYS A 176 -15.39 -13.87 13.14
N ASP A 177 -14.71 -12.81 13.54
CA ASP A 177 -14.79 -12.33 14.93
C ASP A 177 -16.17 -11.72 15.27
N THR A 178 -16.95 -11.29 14.28
CA THR A 178 -18.29 -10.73 14.49
C THR A 178 -19.35 -11.78 14.82
N LEU A 179 -19.12 -13.06 14.50
CA LEU A 179 -20.05 -14.13 14.79
C LEU A 179 -19.77 -14.83 16.14
N SER A 180 -18.53 -14.77 16.64
CA SER A 180 -18.18 -15.37 17.92
C SER A 180 -18.69 -14.56 19.12
N ASP A 181 -18.81 -13.23 18.98
CA ASP A 181 -19.30 -12.37 20.06
C ASP A 181 -20.82 -12.50 20.28
N TYR A 182 -21.59 -12.94 19.26
CA TYR A 182 -23.02 -13.18 19.39
C TYR A 182 -23.38 -14.59 19.91
N THR A 183 -22.49 -15.57 19.74
CA THR A 183 -22.74 -16.96 20.18
C THR A 183 -22.44 -17.20 21.66
N ILE A 184 -21.79 -16.27 22.35
CA ILE A 184 -21.48 -16.37 23.79
C ILE A 184 -22.65 -15.86 24.65
N LEU A 185 -23.63 -15.19 24.06
CA LEU A 185 -24.78 -14.61 24.79
C LEU A 185 -26.07 -15.45 24.73
N GLU A 186 -26.05 -16.62 24.08
CA GLU A 186 -27.20 -17.57 24.07
C GLU A 186 -26.86 -18.89 24.76
N VAL A 187 -26.47 -18.84 26.02
CA VAL A 187 -26.51 -20.00 26.90
C VAL A 187 -27.01 -19.56 28.27
N ASP A 188 -28.35 -19.49 28.40
CA ASP A 188 -29.09 -19.92 29.60
C ASP A 188 -30.55 -20.10 29.21
#